data_ba17dc678844e6b431822481c0899372
#
_entry.id   ba17dc678844e6b431822481c0899372
#
_cell.length_a   1.000
_cell.length_b   1.000
_cell.length_c   1.000
_cell.angle_alpha   90.00
_cell.angle_beta   90.00
_cell.angle_gamma   90.00
#
_symmetry.space_group_name_H-M   'P 1'
#
loop_
_entity.id
_entity.type
_entity.pdbx_description
1 polymer ?
#
loop_
_entity_poly.entity_id
_entity_poly.type
_entity_poly.pdbx_seq_one_letter_code
_entity_poly.pdbx_strand_id
1 'polypeptide(L)'
;MSKKKMQKIYIELTSKCGLSCDFCPSASRTLSTMDLALFEKVNKEVKAFTNDIAYHVVGDPLLVENIKEYLDISYEAGLNVHITTAGYYLKPWHVEVLNHPAIKQINFSLNSYRGNKLPISLEEYLAKIAEFTLAFRALNLKSFINYRLWNEEDNNSQKEYNEKVIAIMFDRLGARLSEVNADTKKSLRVISKVLFNFDALFTWPSLEAPFVSEKGYCHGLNSQMAILSNGEVVPCCFDYEAVINLGNVKDESLDDIINNSQSKAIIDGFKSGNITEELCRHCAYRTKFK
;
A
#
# COMPACT_ATOMS: atom_id res chain seq x y z
N MET A 1 -5.02 -17.53 -24.80
CA MET A 1 -5.18 -16.06 -24.71
C MET A 1 -4.16 -15.54 -23.69
N SER A 2 -3.42 -14.47 -24.00
CA SER A 2 -2.52 -13.84 -23.02
C SER A 2 -3.38 -13.27 -21.88
N LYS A 3 -3.12 -13.71 -20.63
CA LYS A 3 -3.82 -13.14 -19.46
C LYS A 3 -3.51 -11.65 -19.36
N LYS A 4 -4.52 -10.83 -19.09
CA LYS A 4 -4.36 -9.38 -18.95
C LYS A 4 -3.48 -9.10 -17.73
N LYS A 5 -2.32 -8.47 -17.91
CA LYS A 5 -1.44 -8.10 -16.81
C LYS A 5 -2.01 -6.93 -16.02
N MET A 6 -2.24 -7.14 -14.74
CA MET A 6 -2.52 -6.07 -13.78
C MET A 6 -1.24 -5.30 -13.46
N GLN A 7 -1.37 -4.02 -13.14
CA GLN A 7 -0.24 -3.19 -12.73
C GLN A 7 0.31 -3.64 -11.39
N LYS A 8 -0.57 -4.00 -10.45
CA LYS A 8 -0.20 -4.42 -9.11
C LYS A 8 -1.31 -5.25 -8.46
N ILE A 9 -0.90 -6.25 -7.67
CA ILE A 9 -1.80 -6.99 -6.78
C ILE A 9 -1.35 -6.73 -5.34
N TYR A 10 -2.31 -6.38 -4.47
CA TYR A 10 -2.06 -6.19 -3.06
C TYR A 10 -2.23 -7.53 -2.34
N ILE A 11 -1.27 -7.89 -1.51
CA ILE A 11 -1.32 -9.08 -0.67
C ILE A 11 -1.13 -8.62 0.77
N GLU A 12 -2.16 -8.76 1.56
CA GLU A 12 -2.08 -8.44 2.97
C GLU A 12 -1.38 -9.56 3.72
N LEU A 13 -0.11 -9.36 4.08
CA LEU A 13 0.61 -10.35 4.89
C LEU A 13 -0.01 -10.49 6.28
N THR A 14 -0.41 -9.36 6.86
CA THR A 14 -1.04 -9.30 8.18
C THR A 14 -2.02 -8.14 8.23
N SER A 15 -3.15 -8.34 8.91
CA SER A 15 -4.08 -7.28 9.24
C SER A 15 -3.74 -6.57 10.57
N LYS A 16 -2.70 -7.04 11.30
CA LYS A 16 -2.22 -6.42 12.53
C LYS A 16 -1.41 -5.18 12.19
N CYS A 17 -1.72 -4.04 12.80
CA CYS A 17 -0.98 -2.81 12.61
C CYS A 17 -0.34 -2.28 13.91
N GLY A 18 -1.03 -2.43 15.04
CA GLY A 18 -0.58 -1.90 16.33
C GLY A 18 -0.61 -0.36 16.43
N LEU A 19 -1.05 0.34 15.37
CA LEU A 19 -1.34 1.76 15.34
C LEU A 19 -2.85 1.99 15.17
N SER A 20 -3.32 3.17 15.55
CA SER A 20 -4.73 3.59 15.45
C SER A 20 -4.80 4.97 14.79
N CYS A 21 -4.32 5.05 13.54
CA CYS A 21 -4.35 6.30 12.78
C CYS A 21 -5.79 6.77 12.59
N ASP A 22 -6.06 8.05 12.85
CA ASP A 22 -7.38 8.68 12.73
C ASP A 22 -8.00 8.62 11.32
N PHE A 23 -7.15 8.48 10.31
CA PHE A 23 -7.55 8.35 8.90
C PHE A 23 -7.64 6.90 8.41
N CYS A 24 -7.28 5.91 9.25
CA CYS A 24 -7.32 4.49 8.88
C CYS A 24 -8.55 3.83 9.47
N PRO A 25 -9.24 2.95 8.72
CA PRO A 25 -10.40 2.27 9.25
C PRO A 25 -9.98 1.28 10.33
N SER A 26 -10.83 1.16 11.37
CA SER A 26 -10.72 0.06 12.33
C SER A 26 -11.32 -1.19 11.69
N ALA A 27 -10.50 -2.19 11.41
CA ALA A 27 -11.01 -3.45 10.88
C ALA A 27 -11.89 -4.16 11.91
N SER A 28 -13.10 -4.54 11.52
CA SER A 28 -14.02 -5.33 12.34
C SER A 28 -13.76 -6.83 12.25
N ARG A 29 -13.07 -7.26 11.18
CA ARG A 29 -12.72 -8.66 10.95
C ARG A 29 -11.60 -9.15 11.89
N THR A 30 -11.56 -10.45 12.14
CA THR A 30 -10.53 -11.09 12.96
C THR A 30 -9.12 -10.80 12.41
N LEU A 31 -8.24 -10.28 13.28
CA LEU A 31 -6.85 -10.01 12.91
C LEU A 31 -6.11 -11.31 12.64
N SER A 32 -5.47 -11.40 11.49
CA SER A 32 -4.73 -12.58 11.04
C SER A 32 -3.40 -12.22 10.37
N THR A 33 -2.56 -13.23 10.24
CA THR A 33 -1.35 -13.19 9.39
C THR A 33 -1.48 -14.35 8.42
N MET A 34 -1.26 -14.12 7.14
CA MET A 34 -1.28 -15.15 6.12
C MET A 34 -0.15 -16.14 6.40
N ASP A 35 -0.45 -17.43 6.48
CA ASP A 35 0.58 -18.44 6.64
C ASP A 35 1.42 -18.63 5.37
N LEU A 36 2.63 -19.14 5.52
CA LEU A 36 3.60 -19.28 4.42
C LEU A 36 3.10 -20.19 3.30
N ALA A 37 2.36 -21.24 3.62
CA ALA A 37 1.87 -22.19 2.62
C ALA A 37 0.81 -21.54 1.72
N LEU A 38 -0.12 -20.79 2.33
CA LEU A 38 -1.10 -20.00 1.60
C LEU A 38 -0.40 -18.92 0.77
N PHE A 39 0.58 -18.24 1.36
CA PHE A 39 1.33 -17.18 0.67
C PHE A 39 2.10 -17.70 -0.54
N GLU A 40 2.71 -18.89 -0.44
CA GLU A 40 3.39 -19.55 -1.55
C GLU A 40 2.42 -19.88 -2.69
N LYS A 41 1.23 -20.47 -2.36
CA LYS A 41 0.15 -20.69 -3.33
C LYS A 41 -0.23 -19.40 -4.02
N VAL A 42 -0.51 -18.34 -3.25
CA VAL A 42 -0.90 -17.02 -3.76
C VAL A 42 0.15 -16.46 -4.72
N ASN A 43 1.44 -16.50 -4.36
CA ASN A 43 2.50 -15.98 -5.23
C ASN A 43 2.61 -16.71 -6.56
N LYS A 44 2.49 -18.05 -6.56
CA LYS A 44 2.48 -18.87 -7.78
C LYS A 44 1.33 -18.47 -8.72
N GLU A 45 0.14 -18.25 -8.17
CA GLU A 45 -1.04 -17.87 -8.96
C GLU A 45 -1.01 -16.43 -9.43
N VAL A 46 -0.61 -15.50 -8.55
CA VAL A 46 -0.52 -14.05 -8.83
C VAL A 46 0.47 -13.75 -9.96
N LYS A 47 1.55 -14.55 -10.09
CA LYS A 47 2.54 -14.38 -11.16
C LYS A 47 1.96 -14.40 -12.55
N ALA A 48 0.86 -15.10 -12.77
CA ALA A 48 0.17 -15.13 -14.06
C ALA A 48 -0.48 -13.77 -14.43
N PHE A 49 -0.77 -12.93 -13.43
CA PHE A 49 -1.52 -11.68 -13.59
C PHE A 49 -0.67 -10.42 -13.44
N THR A 50 0.43 -10.46 -12.68
CA THR A 50 1.30 -9.30 -12.47
C THR A 50 2.74 -9.73 -12.25
N ASN A 51 3.66 -8.76 -12.35
CA ASN A 51 5.04 -8.88 -11.86
C ASN A 51 5.25 -8.07 -10.57
N ASP A 52 4.32 -7.22 -10.18
CA ASP A 52 4.46 -6.31 -9.05
C ASP A 52 3.36 -6.57 -8.00
N ILE A 53 3.79 -6.89 -6.78
CA ILE A 53 2.90 -7.07 -5.63
C ILE A 53 3.19 -6.03 -4.56
N ALA A 54 2.18 -5.74 -3.73
CA ALA A 54 2.36 -4.85 -2.60
C ALA A 54 1.96 -5.57 -1.30
N TYR A 55 2.87 -5.60 -0.33
CA TYR A 55 2.59 -6.06 1.03
C TYR A 55 1.85 -4.96 1.79
N HIS A 56 0.56 -4.86 1.52
CA HIS A 56 -0.24 -3.80 2.10
C HIS A 56 -1.74 -3.98 1.80
N VAL A 57 -2.57 -3.87 2.83
CA VAL A 57 -3.97 -3.43 2.80
C VAL A 57 -4.20 -2.54 4.02
N VAL A 58 -4.35 -3.08 5.23
CA VAL A 58 -4.49 -2.27 6.46
C VAL A 58 -3.42 -2.54 7.52
N GLY A 59 -2.81 -3.71 7.58
CA GLY A 59 -1.76 -4.06 8.55
C GLY A 59 -0.40 -3.41 8.24
N ASP A 60 0.55 -3.56 9.15
CA ASP A 60 1.94 -3.15 8.92
C ASP A 60 2.84 -4.39 8.75
N PRO A 61 3.43 -4.61 7.56
CA PRO A 61 4.25 -5.80 7.29
C PRO A 61 5.50 -5.91 8.16
N LEU A 62 5.98 -4.83 8.78
CA LEU A 62 7.13 -4.88 9.70
C LEU A 62 6.80 -5.56 11.05
N LEU A 63 5.53 -5.89 11.31
CA LEU A 63 5.13 -6.73 12.44
C LEU A 63 5.26 -8.22 12.16
N VAL A 64 5.53 -8.63 10.93
CA VAL A 64 5.74 -10.02 10.56
C VAL A 64 7.21 -10.37 10.83
N GLU A 65 7.46 -11.12 11.91
CA GLU A 65 8.83 -11.42 12.37
C GLU A 65 9.66 -12.18 11.33
N ASN A 66 9.06 -13.11 10.62
CA ASN A 66 9.69 -13.90 9.55
C ASN A 66 9.47 -13.30 8.15
N ILE A 67 9.37 -11.97 8.01
CA ILE A 67 9.14 -11.29 6.73
C ILE A 67 10.16 -11.69 5.64
N LYS A 68 11.37 -12.11 6.02
CA LYS A 68 12.36 -12.61 5.08
C LYS A 68 11.87 -13.82 4.28
N GLU A 69 11.19 -14.76 4.92
CA GLU A 69 10.65 -15.95 4.25
C GLU A 69 9.60 -15.58 3.20
N TYR A 70 8.76 -14.58 3.48
CA TYR A 70 7.80 -14.03 2.50
C TYR A 70 8.53 -13.37 1.32
N LEU A 71 9.63 -12.67 1.57
CA LEU A 71 10.44 -12.07 0.52
C LEU A 71 11.12 -13.12 -0.34
N ASP A 72 11.67 -14.19 0.27
CA ASP A 72 12.27 -15.33 -0.44
C ASP A 72 11.24 -15.97 -1.39
N ILE A 73 10.04 -16.29 -0.90
CA ILE A 73 8.95 -16.86 -1.72
C ILE A 73 8.59 -15.94 -2.90
N SER A 74 8.46 -14.63 -2.67
CA SER A 74 8.14 -13.70 -3.74
C SER A 74 9.28 -13.57 -4.76
N TYR A 75 10.51 -13.65 -4.32
CA TYR A 75 11.68 -13.62 -5.20
C TYR A 75 11.74 -14.88 -6.08
N GLU A 76 11.54 -16.06 -5.50
CA GLU A 76 11.49 -17.34 -6.21
C GLU A 76 10.36 -17.38 -7.24
N ALA A 77 9.22 -16.76 -6.93
CA ALA A 77 8.12 -16.58 -7.87
C ALA A 77 8.43 -15.51 -8.95
N GLY A 78 9.57 -14.80 -8.87
CA GLY A 78 9.95 -13.74 -9.81
C GLY A 78 9.09 -12.48 -9.69
N LEU A 79 8.59 -12.17 -8.50
CA LEU A 79 7.74 -11.02 -8.21
C LEU A 79 8.56 -9.86 -7.61
N ASN A 80 8.23 -8.65 -7.99
CA ASN A 80 8.74 -7.43 -7.38
C ASN A 80 7.84 -7.02 -6.22
N VAL A 81 8.43 -6.71 -5.07
CA VAL A 81 7.70 -6.37 -3.85
C VAL A 81 7.75 -4.87 -3.57
N HIS A 82 6.59 -4.29 -3.30
CA HIS A 82 6.42 -2.95 -2.77
C HIS A 82 5.94 -3.05 -1.33
N ILE A 83 6.74 -2.59 -0.38
CA ILE A 83 6.34 -2.53 1.04
C ILE A 83 5.72 -1.17 1.33
N THR A 84 4.65 -1.17 2.15
CA THR A 84 4.12 0.06 2.75
C THR A 84 4.05 -0.13 4.26
N THR A 85 4.65 0.78 5.00
CA THR A 85 4.74 0.74 6.46
C THR A 85 4.62 2.14 7.06
N ALA A 86 4.19 2.23 8.30
CA ALA A 86 4.30 3.45 9.08
C ALA A 86 5.76 3.77 9.48
N GLY A 87 6.67 2.79 9.44
CA GLY A 87 8.05 2.94 9.89
C GLY A 87 8.24 2.96 11.42
N TYR A 88 7.17 2.98 12.19
CA TYR A 88 7.24 3.01 13.65
C TYR A 88 7.92 1.77 14.23
N TYR A 89 7.68 0.61 13.62
CA TYR A 89 8.24 -0.70 14.05
C TYR A 89 9.60 -1.03 13.44
N LEU A 90 10.25 -0.10 12.76
CA LEU A 90 11.61 -0.31 12.27
C LEU A 90 12.55 -0.72 13.41
N LYS A 91 13.37 -1.72 13.14
CA LYS A 91 14.45 -2.21 13.99
C LYS A 91 15.74 -2.26 13.17
N PRO A 92 16.94 -2.21 13.79
CA PRO A 92 18.20 -2.20 13.06
C PRO A 92 18.36 -3.34 12.05
N TRP A 93 17.89 -4.55 12.38
CA TRP A 93 17.98 -5.72 11.51
C TRP A 93 17.12 -5.63 10.24
N HIS A 94 16.12 -4.74 10.20
CA HIS A 94 15.31 -4.54 8.99
C HIS A 94 16.14 -4.00 7.82
N VAL A 95 17.28 -3.35 8.06
CA VAL A 95 18.15 -2.87 6.98
C VAL A 95 18.66 -4.04 6.14
N GLU A 96 19.12 -5.11 6.80
CA GLU A 96 19.63 -6.29 6.12
C GLU A 96 18.51 -7.10 5.45
N VAL A 97 17.43 -7.33 6.17
CA VAL A 97 16.30 -8.13 5.67
C VAL A 97 15.60 -7.46 4.49
N LEU A 98 15.40 -6.15 4.54
CA LEU A 98 14.78 -5.41 3.44
C LEU A 98 15.75 -5.08 2.30
N ASN A 99 17.07 -5.31 2.47
CA ASN A 99 18.02 -5.31 1.37
C ASN A 99 17.89 -6.60 0.52
N HIS A 100 16.67 -7.01 0.26
CA HIS A 100 16.32 -8.21 -0.46
C HIS A 100 16.12 -7.93 -1.97
N PRO A 101 16.56 -8.81 -2.88
CA PRO A 101 16.44 -8.59 -4.33
C PRO A 101 15.01 -8.50 -4.84
N ALA A 102 14.02 -9.06 -4.13
CA ALA A 102 12.61 -8.89 -4.44
C ALA A 102 12.11 -7.45 -4.22
N ILE A 103 12.74 -6.67 -3.32
CA ILE A 103 12.28 -5.33 -2.95
C ILE A 103 12.53 -4.34 -4.10
N LYS A 104 11.47 -3.80 -4.64
CA LYS A 104 11.48 -2.73 -5.65
C LYS A 104 11.31 -1.35 -5.02
N GLN A 105 10.47 -1.27 -3.98
CA GLN A 105 10.15 0.01 -3.33
C GLN A 105 9.70 -0.18 -1.88
N ILE A 106 10.15 0.71 -1.01
CA ILE A 106 9.67 0.85 0.36
C ILE A 106 8.96 2.19 0.49
N ASN A 107 7.71 2.17 0.94
CA ASN A 107 6.92 3.37 1.19
C ASN A 107 6.77 3.57 2.70
N PHE A 108 7.15 4.73 3.20
CA PHE A 108 6.89 5.16 4.56
C PHE A 108 5.71 6.13 4.58
N SER A 109 4.65 5.77 5.29
CA SER A 109 3.47 6.62 5.48
C SER A 109 3.72 7.61 6.62
N LEU A 110 4.40 8.73 6.34
CA LEU A 110 4.84 9.67 7.38
C LEU A 110 3.68 10.41 8.06
N ASN A 111 2.53 10.53 7.40
CA ASN A 111 1.32 11.05 8.01
C ASN A 111 0.79 10.18 9.16
N SER A 112 1.24 8.91 9.29
CA SER A 112 0.87 8.04 10.41
C SER A 112 1.29 8.58 11.77
N TYR A 113 2.40 9.33 11.86
CA TYR A 113 2.82 9.94 13.12
C TYR A 113 1.76 10.89 13.67
N ARG A 114 1.24 11.77 12.83
CA ARG A 114 0.21 12.74 13.20
C ARG A 114 -1.12 12.09 13.55
N GLY A 115 -1.50 11.03 12.82
CA GLY A 115 -2.72 10.27 13.07
C GLY A 115 -2.70 9.44 14.34
N ASN A 116 -1.59 9.46 15.11
CA ASN A 116 -1.43 8.69 16.34
C ASN A 116 -0.86 9.55 17.47
N LYS A 117 -1.11 9.12 18.72
CA LYS A 117 -0.45 9.65 19.92
C LYS A 117 0.72 8.74 20.27
N LEU A 118 1.83 8.83 19.53
CA LEU A 118 3.00 8.01 19.77
C LEU A 118 3.80 8.52 20.97
N PRO A 119 4.44 7.63 21.77
CA PRO A 119 5.22 8.00 22.95
C PRO A 119 6.63 8.50 22.61
N ILE A 120 6.90 8.88 21.39
CA ILE A 120 8.16 9.43 20.89
C ILE A 120 7.91 10.75 20.17
N SER A 121 8.90 11.64 20.13
CA SER A 121 8.81 12.90 19.40
C SER A 121 8.80 12.67 17.87
N LEU A 122 8.36 13.68 17.12
CA LEU A 122 8.42 13.66 15.65
C LEU A 122 9.88 13.53 15.17
N GLU A 123 10.78 14.23 15.84
CA GLU A 123 12.21 14.22 15.53
C GLU A 123 12.83 12.83 15.73
N GLU A 124 12.47 12.12 16.78
CA GLU A 124 12.92 10.73 17.04
C GLU A 124 12.33 9.76 16.03
N TYR A 125 11.03 9.89 15.69
CA TYR A 125 10.38 9.07 14.69
C TYR A 125 11.04 9.23 13.31
N LEU A 126 11.28 10.47 12.88
CA LEU A 126 11.90 10.76 11.59
C LEU A 126 13.38 10.41 11.56
N ALA A 127 14.11 10.57 12.69
CA ALA A 127 15.49 10.14 12.82
C ALA A 127 15.65 8.65 12.53
N LYS A 128 14.80 7.82 13.13
CA LYS A 128 14.78 6.37 12.92
C LYS A 128 14.60 5.98 11.44
N ILE A 129 13.70 6.68 10.74
CA ILE A 129 13.43 6.43 9.31
C ILE A 129 14.60 6.95 8.45
N ALA A 130 15.20 8.09 8.80
CA ALA A 130 16.36 8.62 8.10
C ALA A 130 17.60 7.74 8.25
N GLU A 131 17.87 7.26 9.47
CA GLU A 131 18.97 6.31 9.76
C GLU A 131 18.80 5.02 8.97
N PHE A 132 17.59 4.44 8.98
CA PHE A 132 17.27 3.29 8.12
C PHE A 132 17.55 3.62 6.64
N THR A 133 17.09 4.77 6.16
CA THR A 133 17.25 5.17 4.76
C THR A 133 18.71 5.28 4.37
N LEU A 134 19.55 5.91 5.19
CA LEU A 134 20.98 6.04 4.91
C LEU A 134 21.67 4.68 4.90
N ALA A 135 21.42 3.83 5.91
CA ALA A 135 21.99 2.50 5.99
C ALA A 135 21.52 1.61 4.81
N PHE A 136 20.23 1.63 4.48
CA PHE A 136 19.69 0.89 3.36
C PHE A 136 20.27 1.38 2.01
N ARG A 137 20.42 2.68 1.82
CA ARG A 137 21.01 3.27 0.61
C ARG A 137 22.48 2.91 0.43
N ALA A 138 23.21 2.75 1.52
CA ALA A 138 24.60 2.30 1.46
C ALA A 138 24.73 0.87 0.92
N LEU A 139 23.74 0.01 1.17
CA LEU A 139 23.71 -1.39 0.73
C LEU A 139 22.98 -1.59 -0.61
N ASN A 140 21.95 -0.81 -0.88
CA ASN A 140 21.01 -1.01 -2.00
C ASN A 140 20.84 0.25 -2.84
N LEU A 141 21.37 0.22 -4.05
CA LEU A 141 21.26 1.31 -5.02
C LEU A 141 20.09 1.12 -6.01
N LYS A 142 19.41 -0.02 -6.01
CA LYS A 142 18.37 -0.36 -7.02
C LYS A 142 16.97 0.05 -6.59
N SER A 143 16.61 -0.20 -5.34
CA SER A 143 15.25 0.01 -4.82
C SER A 143 14.96 1.48 -4.53
N PHE A 144 13.68 1.85 -4.59
CA PHE A 144 13.21 3.19 -4.25
C PHE A 144 12.75 3.25 -2.79
N ILE A 145 12.98 4.40 -2.16
CA ILE A 145 12.33 4.78 -0.91
C ILE A 145 11.40 5.95 -1.18
N ASN A 146 10.19 5.85 -0.70
CA ASN A 146 9.14 6.83 -0.93
C ASN A 146 8.52 7.25 0.40
N TYR A 147 8.63 8.53 0.74
CA TYR A 147 8.01 9.14 1.90
C TYR A 147 6.65 9.69 1.50
N ARG A 148 5.57 9.09 1.99
CA ARG A 148 4.20 9.51 1.69
C ARG A 148 3.71 10.54 2.69
N LEU A 149 3.27 11.67 2.18
CA LEU A 149 2.51 12.68 2.87
C LEU A 149 1.18 12.84 2.13
N TRP A 150 0.28 11.87 2.35
CA TRP A 150 -1.04 11.79 1.72
C TRP A 150 -2.08 12.42 2.66
N ASN A 151 -1.89 13.67 2.93
CA ASN A 151 -2.66 14.47 3.87
C ASN A 151 -2.82 15.90 3.37
N GLU A 152 -2.64 16.15 2.07
CA GLU A 152 -2.84 17.48 1.51
C GLU A 152 -4.33 17.83 1.54
N GLU A 153 -4.67 18.71 2.46
CA GLU A 153 -5.95 19.40 2.56
C GLU A 153 -5.65 20.90 2.60
N ASP A 154 -6.65 21.72 2.26
CA ASP A 154 -6.56 23.19 2.35
C ASP A 154 -6.61 23.69 3.82
N ASN A 155 -5.80 23.08 4.70
CA ASN A 155 -5.67 23.57 6.06
C ASN A 155 -4.20 23.82 6.45
N ASN A 156 -3.97 24.94 7.12
CA ASN A 156 -2.63 25.42 7.49
C ASN A 156 -1.86 24.41 8.37
N SER A 157 -2.54 23.71 9.26
CA SER A 157 -1.93 22.76 10.20
C SER A 157 -1.33 21.53 9.51
N GLN A 158 -1.90 21.09 8.39
CA GLN A 158 -1.33 19.98 7.57
C GLN A 158 -0.12 20.45 6.80
N LYS A 159 -0.19 21.68 6.26
CA LYS A 159 0.92 22.32 5.55
C LYS A 159 2.13 22.51 6.45
N GLU A 160 1.95 23.06 7.64
CA GLU A 160 3.02 23.24 8.64
C GLU A 160 3.66 21.90 9.05
N TYR A 161 2.85 20.85 9.24
CA TYR A 161 3.35 19.50 9.52
C TYR A 161 4.22 18.98 8.36
N ASN A 162 3.75 19.08 7.13
CA ASN A 162 4.47 18.61 5.95
C ASN A 162 5.78 19.37 5.77
N GLU A 163 5.77 20.70 5.92
CA GLU A 163 6.97 21.55 5.84
C GLU A 163 8.00 21.15 6.91
N LYS A 164 7.56 20.90 8.16
CA LYS A 164 8.43 20.44 9.24
C LYS A 164 9.03 19.09 8.94
N VAL A 165 8.22 18.12 8.48
CA VAL A 165 8.69 16.77 8.11
C VAL A 165 9.72 16.84 6.99
N ILE A 166 9.45 17.63 5.95
CA ILE A 166 10.36 17.81 4.81
C ILE A 166 11.68 18.39 5.29
N ALA A 167 11.65 19.47 6.06
CA ALA A 167 12.86 20.13 6.57
C ALA A 167 13.74 19.19 7.39
N ILE A 168 13.15 18.44 8.32
CA ILE A 168 13.87 17.45 9.16
C ILE A 168 14.48 16.36 8.29
N MET A 169 13.73 15.80 7.34
CA MET A 169 14.24 14.72 6.51
C MET A 169 15.34 15.17 5.56
N PHE A 170 15.25 16.38 5.01
CA PHE A 170 16.32 16.95 4.18
C PHE A 170 17.61 17.13 4.98
N ASP A 171 17.51 17.71 6.18
CA ASP A 171 18.66 17.87 7.08
C ASP A 171 19.29 16.52 7.45
N ARG A 172 18.48 15.57 7.90
CA ARG A 172 18.93 14.24 8.30
C ARG A 172 19.59 13.43 7.17
N LEU A 173 19.14 13.63 5.94
CA LEU A 173 19.70 12.95 4.76
C LEU A 173 20.83 13.72 4.09
N GLY A 174 21.26 14.85 4.66
CA GLY A 174 22.35 15.67 4.13
C GLY A 174 22.02 16.32 2.77
N ALA A 175 20.73 16.53 2.47
CA ALA A 175 20.27 17.12 1.23
C ALA A 175 19.86 18.60 1.42
N ARG A 176 20.00 19.41 0.37
CA ARG A 176 19.61 20.81 0.40
C ARG A 176 18.32 21.03 -0.39
N LEU A 177 17.34 21.64 0.24
CA LEU A 177 16.03 21.92 -0.39
C LEU A 177 16.16 22.83 -1.62
N SER A 178 17.14 23.73 -1.64
CA SER A 178 17.44 24.65 -2.74
C SER A 178 17.99 23.96 -4.00
N GLU A 179 18.48 22.71 -3.88
CA GLU A 179 19.05 21.95 -4.97
C GLU A 179 18.04 21.03 -5.66
N VAL A 180 16.77 21.08 -5.21
CA VAL A 180 15.74 20.15 -5.66
C VAL A 180 14.85 20.80 -6.70
N ASN A 181 14.86 20.26 -7.91
CA ASN A 181 13.79 20.50 -8.86
C ASN A 181 12.55 19.75 -8.38
N ALA A 182 11.48 20.48 -8.08
CA ALA A 182 10.16 19.91 -7.86
C ALA A 182 9.68 19.32 -9.19
N ASP A 183 9.96 18.04 -9.40
CA ASP A 183 9.73 17.35 -10.68
C ASP A 183 8.25 17.30 -11.08
N THR A 184 7.36 17.42 -10.10
CA THR A 184 5.91 17.60 -10.30
C THR A 184 5.29 18.10 -8.99
N LYS A 185 4.05 18.63 -9.06
CA LYS A 185 3.26 18.98 -7.85
C LYS A 185 2.98 17.79 -6.91
N LYS A 186 3.31 16.56 -7.31
CA LYS A 186 3.03 15.31 -6.59
C LYS A 186 4.25 14.59 -6.03
N SER A 187 5.47 15.01 -6.36
CA SER A 187 6.70 14.39 -5.85
C SER A 187 7.84 15.39 -5.70
N LEU A 188 8.70 15.13 -4.72
CA LEU A 188 9.89 15.92 -4.40
C LEU A 188 11.05 14.97 -4.15
N ARG A 189 12.08 14.99 -4.99
CA ARG A 189 13.26 14.16 -4.81
C ARG A 189 14.15 14.74 -3.71
N VAL A 190 14.62 13.87 -2.80
CA VAL A 190 15.54 14.25 -1.72
C VAL A 190 16.97 13.92 -2.11
N ILE A 191 17.23 12.64 -2.38
CA ILE A 191 18.49 12.10 -2.90
C ILE A 191 18.18 11.05 -3.97
N SER A 192 19.20 10.47 -4.59
CA SER A 192 18.98 9.43 -5.61
C SER A 192 18.07 8.31 -5.10
N LYS A 193 16.96 8.06 -5.81
CA LYS A 193 15.91 7.06 -5.50
C LYS A 193 15.23 7.19 -4.13
N VAL A 194 15.34 8.36 -3.50
CA VAL A 194 14.58 8.72 -2.30
C VAL A 194 13.77 9.97 -2.61
N LEU A 195 12.46 9.87 -2.44
CA LEU A 195 11.55 10.96 -2.81
C LEU A 195 10.38 11.07 -1.82
N PHE A 196 9.84 12.25 -1.69
CA PHE A 196 8.50 12.46 -1.14
C PHE A 196 7.46 12.25 -2.24
N ASN A 197 6.30 11.79 -1.84
CA ASN A 197 5.11 11.71 -2.67
C ASN A 197 3.93 12.31 -1.91
N PHE A 198 3.23 13.22 -2.58
CA PHE A 198 2.12 13.97 -2.01
C PHE A 198 0.81 13.53 -2.65
N ASP A 199 -0.24 13.42 -1.85
CA ASP A 199 -1.62 13.23 -2.30
C ASP A 199 -2.57 13.78 -1.24
N ALA A 200 -3.80 14.04 -1.64
CA ALA A 200 -4.87 14.41 -0.72
C ALA A 200 -5.24 13.21 0.17
N LEU A 201 -5.70 13.52 1.36
CA LEU A 201 -6.36 12.52 2.20
C LEU A 201 -7.55 11.95 1.44
N PHE A 202 -7.80 10.66 1.63
CA PHE A 202 -8.97 10.00 1.06
C PHE A 202 -9.82 9.37 2.16
N THR A 203 -11.12 9.35 1.94
CA THR A 203 -12.05 8.63 2.81
C THR A 203 -12.17 7.19 2.33
N TRP A 204 -12.01 6.25 3.25
CA TRP A 204 -12.22 4.83 2.96
C TRP A 204 -13.70 4.59 2.60
N PRO A 205 -13.98 3.79 1.58
CA PRO A 205 -15.36 3.46 1.23
C PRO A 205 -16.03 2.66 2.35
N SER A 206 -17.28 2.96 2.63
CA SER A 206 -18.13 2.28 3.58
C SER A 206 -19.56 2.33 3.06
N LEU A 207 -20.39 1.35 3.40
CA LEU A 207 -21.82 1.34 3.05
C LEU A 207 -22.60 2.46 3.74
N GLU A 208 -22.06 3.00 4.86
CA GLU A 208 -22.62 4.15 5.58
C GLU A 208 -22.12 5.50 5.02
N ALA A 209 -21.09 5.50 4.16
CA ALA A 209 -20.63 6.72 3.53
C ALA A 209 -21.69 7.29 2.56
N PRO A 210 -21.66 8.60 2.26
CA PRO A 210 -22.58 9.17 1.29
C PRO A 210 -22.51 8.47 -0.07
N PHE A 211 -23.69 8.27 -0.68
CA PHE A 211 -23.76 7.78 -2.06
C PHE A 211 -23.08 8.76 -3.02
N VAL A 212 -22.20 8.26 -3.85
CA VAL A 212 -21.44 9.07 -4.81
C VAL A 212 -22.06 9.04 -6.19
N SER A 213 -22.21 7.84 -6.77
CA SER A 213 -22.82 7.65 -8.10
C SER A 213 -22.87 6.18 -8.47
N GLU A 214 -23.83 5.79 -9.27
CA GLU A 214 -23.88 4.50 -9.97
C GLU A 214 -23.14 4.51 -11.33
N LYS A 215 -22.62 5.67 -11.73
CA LYS A 215 -21.86 5.86 -12.96
C LYS A 215 -20.39 6.17 -12.67
N GLY A 216 -19.50 5.74 -13.55
CA GLY A 216 -18.09 6.06 -13.52
C GLY A 216 -17.18 4.86 -13.79
N TYR A 217 -15.90 5.06 -13.56
CA TYR A 217 -14.84 4.08 -13.83
C TYR A 217 -14.03 3.79 -12.56
N CYS A 218 -13.42 2.62 -12.50
CA CYS A 218 -12.45 2.28 -11.46
C CYS A 218 -11.39 1.29 -12.00
N HIS A 219 -10.24 1.26 -11.32
CA HIS A 219 -9.15 0.34 -11.59
C HIS A 219 -9.33 -1.06 -10.99
N GLY A 220 -10.32 -1.24 -10.08
CA GLY A 220 -10.61 -2.53 -9.45
C GLY A 220 -10.81 -3.65 -10.46
N LEU A 221 -10.19 -4.80 -10.25
CA LEU A 221 -10.15 -5.97 -11.15
C LEU A 221 -9.65 -5.68 -12.58
N ASN A 222 -9.40 -4.43 -12.92
CA ASN A 222 -8.90 -4.04 -14.24
C ASN A 222 -7.37 -3.91 -14.25
N SER A 223 -6.80 -3.22 -13.28
CA SER A 223 -5.35 -3.03 -13.15
C SER A 223 -4.83 -3.31 -11.74
N GLN A 224 -5.71 -3.56 -10.79
CA GLN A 224 -5.37 -3.93 -9.41
C GLN A 224 -6.46 -4.81 -8.78
N MET A 225 -6.09 -5.55 -7.76
CA MET A 225 -6.98 -6.25 -6.83
C MET A 225 -6.25 -6.48 -5.51
N ALA A 226 -6.93 -7.03 -4.49
CA ALA A 226 -6.27 -7.41 -3.25
C ALA A 226 -6.66 -8.83 -2.81
N ILE A 227 -5.74 -9.47 -2.08
CA ILE A 227 -5.92 -10.74 -1.38
C ILE A 227 -5.62 -10.47 0.09
N LEU A 228 -6.62 -10.69 0.93
CA LEU A 228 -6.55 -10.43 2.35
C LEU A 228 -5.79 -11.57 3.08
N SER A 229 -5.35 -11.31 4.30
CA SER A 229 -4.54 -12.25 5.09
C SER A 229 -5.22 -13.59 5.40
N ASN A 230 -6.55 -13.63 5.32
CA ASN A 230 -7.35 -14.85 5.45
C ASN A 230 -7.62 -15.57 4.11
N GLY A 231 -7.11 -15.05 2.99
CA GLY A 231 -7.25 -15.63 1.64
C GLY A 231 -8.43 -15.09 0.82
N GLU A 232 -9.28 -14.22 1.37
CA GLU A 232 -10.37 -13.60 0.63
C GLU A 232 -9.85 -12.67 -0.46
N VAL A 233 -10.48 -12.73 -1.64
CA VAL A 233 -10.14 -11.90 -2.79
C VAL A 233 -11.16 -10.78 -2.94
N VAL A 234 -10.66 -9.55 -3.08
CA VAL A 234 -11.46 -8.33 -3.17
C VAL A 234 -11.05 -7.46 -4.37
N PRO A 235 -11.93 -6.61 -4.92
CA PRO A 235 -11.64 -5.86 -6.14
C PRO A 235 -10.48 -4.87 -6.04
N CYS A 236 -10.21 -4.35 -4.85
CA CYS A 236 -9.12 -3.39 -4.60
C CYS A 236 -8.72 -3.36 -3.12
N CYS A 237 -7.59 -2.71 -2.82
CA CYS A 237 -7.08 -2.59 -1.45
C CYS A 237 -7.93 -1.70 -0.51
N PHE A 238 -8.96 -1.02 -1.01
CA PHE A 238 -9.87 -0.23 -0.18
C PHE A 238 -11.02 -1.06 0.41
N ASP A 239 -11.27 -2.25 -0.12
CA ASP A 239 -12.25 -3.18 0.43
C ASP A 239 -11.60 -4.09 1.48
N TYR A 240 -11.15 -3.48 2.56
CA TYR A 240 -10.42 -4.15 3.64
C TYR A 240 -11.29 -5.07 4.51
N GLU A 241 -12.61 -4.94 4.46
CA GLU A 241 -13.58 -5.78 5.17
C GLU A 241 -14.12 -6.93 4.32
N ALA A 242 -13.71 -7.05 3.06
CA ALA A 242 -14.26 -8.01 2.09
C ALA A 242 -15.79 -7.88 1.91
N VAL A 243 -16.29 -6.64 1.87
CA VAL A 243 -17.71 -6.36 1.57
C VAL A 243 -18.07 -6.91 0.18
N ILE A 244 -17.12 -6.82 -0.77
CA ILE A 244 -17.21 -7.43 -2.09
C ILE A 244 -16.30 -8.67 -2.10
N ASN A 245 -16.76 -9.74 -1.47
CA ASN A 245 -16.01 -11.00 -1.45
C ASN A 245 -16.19 -11.73 -2.78
N LEU A 246 -15.11 -11.88 -3.53
CA LEU A 246 -15.14 -12.54 -4.85
C LEU A 246 -14.88 -14.05 -4.78
N GLY A 247 -14.43 -14.55 -3.63
CA GLY A 247 -14.03 -15.94 -3.37
C GLY A 247 -12.81 -16.01 -2.46
N ASN A 248 -12.33 -17.21 -2.18
CA ASN A 248 -11.19 -17.42 -1.30
C ASN A 248 -10.15 -18.32 -1.98
N VAL A 249 -8.90 -17.84 -2.06
CA VAL A 249 -7.81 -18.60 -2.67
C VAL A 249 -7.42 -19.87 -1.91
N LYS A 250 -7.97 -20.13 -0.72
CA LYS A 250 -7.83 -21.42 -0.05
C LYS A 250 -8.66 -22.51 -0.74
N ASP A 251 -9.83 -22.14 -1.25
CA ASP A 251 -10.86 -23.06 -1.71
C ASP A 251 -10.85 -23.23 -3.24
N GLU A 252 -10.46 -22.18 -3.97
CA GLU A 252 -10.49 -22.17 -5.44
C GLU A 252 -9.24 -21.47 -6.01
N SER A 253 -9.03 -21.55 -7.32
CA SER A 253 -7.90 -20.88 -7.96
C SER A 253 -8.19 -19.39 -8.17
N LEU A 254 -7.15 -18.56 -8.14
CA LEU A 254 -7.29 -17.14 -8.45
C LEU A 254 -7.85 -16.90 -9.85
N ASP A 255 -7.56 -17.79 -10.80
CA ASP A 255 -8.09 -17.72 -12.16
C ASP A 255 -9.61 -17.93 -12.20
N ASP A 256 -10.13 -18.88 -11.42
CA ASP A 256 -11.57 -19.12 -11.30
C ASP A 256 -12.27 -17.93 -10.64
N ILE A 257 -11.70 -17.39 -9.57
CA ILE A 257 -12.22 -16.20 -8.86
C ILE A 257 -12.31 -14.99 -9.80
N ILE A 258 -11.27 -14.70 -10.57
CA ILE A 258 -11.26 -13.55 -11.49
C ILE A 258 -12.22 -13.76 -12.66
N ASN A 259 -12.50 -15.00 -13.02
CA ASN A 259 -13.39 -15.36 -14.13
C ASN A 259 -14.82 -15.72 -13.71
N ASN A 260 -15.17 -15.66 -12.43
CA ASN A 260 -16.53 -15.91 -11.97
C ASN A 260 -17.52 -14.83 -12.45
N SER A 261 -18.80 -15.04 -12.26
CA SER A 261 -19.86 -14.15 -12.75
C SER A 261 -19.81 -12.75 -12.10
N GLN A 262 -19.51 -12.67 -10.79
CA GLN A 262 -19.43 -11.39 -10.08
C GLN A 262 -18.23 -10.58 -10.54
N SER A 263 -17.05 -11.18 -10.62
CA SER A 263 -15.83 -10.51 -11.12
C SER A 263 -16.02 -9.97 -12.55
N LYS A 264 -16.64 -10.76 -13.42
CA LYS A 264 -16.96 -10.31 -14.79
C LYS A 264 -17.94 -9.16 -14.81
N ALA A 265 -19.00 -9.22 -13.99
CA ALA A 265 -19.98 -8.15 -13.90
C ALA A 265 -19.34 -6.82 -13.46
N ILE A 266 -18.42 -6.86 -12.47
CA ILE A 266 -17.67 -5.69 -12.02
C ILE A 266 -16.78 -5.14 -13.14
N ILE A 267 -16.02 -6.00 -13.81
CA ILE A 267 -15.10 -5.60 -14.91
C ILE A 267 -15.88 -4.96 -16.05
N ASP A 268 -16.97 -5.58 -16.47
CA ASP A 268 -17.78 -5.09 -17.60
C ASP A 268 -18.61 -3.85 -17.19
N GLY A 269 -19.04 -3.79 -15.95
CA GLY A 269 -19.65 -2.61 -15.36
C GLY A 269 -18.72 -1.40 -15.43
N PHE A 270 -17.47 -1.51 -14.95
CA PHE A 270 -16.50 -0.42 -15.04
C PHE A 270 -16.16 -0.03 -16.49
N LYS A 271 -16.07 -0.99 -17.42
CA LYS A 271 -15.84 -0.70 -18.85
C LYS A 271 -17.00 0.08 -19.48
N SER A 272 -18.23 -0.21 -19.09
CA SER A 272 -19.43 0.46 -19.59
C SER A 272 -19.81 1.72 -18.81
N GLY A 273 -19.01 2.08 -17.80
CA GLY A 273 -19.29 3.22 -16.94
C GLY A 273 -20.44 2.99 -15.94
N ASN A 274 -20.81 1.74 -15.67
CA ASN A 274 -21.83 1.38 -14.69
C ASN A 274 -21.21 0.72 -13.47
N ILE A 275 -21.53 1.19 -12.28
CA ILE A 275 -21.02 0.64 -11.02
C ILE A 275 -22.00 -0.41 -10.51
N THR A 276 -21.56 -1.67 -10.46
CA THR A 276 -22.41 -2.80 -10.06
C THR A 276 -22.49 -2.97 -8.54
N GLU A 277 -21.36 -2.78 -7.85
CA GLU A 277 -21.26 -3.05 -6.41
C GLU A 277 -21.62 -1.83 -5.56
N GLU A 278 -22.38 -2.07 -4.49
CA GLU A 278 -22.87 -1.01 -3.61
C GLU A 278 -21.72 -0.25 -2.94
N LEU A 279 -20.73 -0.95 -2.36
CA LEU A 279 -19.55 -0.31 -1.79
C LEU A 279 -18.85 0.64 -2.78
N CYS A 280 -18.78 0.25 -4.05
CA CYS A 280 -18.18 1.08 -5.08
C CYS A 280 -19.02 2.31 -5.40
N ARG A 281 -20.35 2.27 -5.23
CA ARG A 281 -21.22 3.44 -5.40
C ARG A 281 -21.02 4.49 -4.31
N HIS A 282 -20.52 4.07 -3.14
CA HIS A 282 -20.18 4.93 -1.99
C HIS A 282 -18.70 5.35 -1.97
N CYS A 283 -17.86 4.90 -2.93
CA CYS A 283 -16.44 5.19 -2.95
C CYS A 283 -16.12 6.55 -3.60
N ALA A 284 -15.79 7.56 -2.78
CA ALA A 284 -15.37 8.87 -3.27
C ALA A 284 -13.99 8.82 -3.99
N TYR A 285 -13.11 7.89 -3.63
CA TYR A 285 -11.77 7.79 -4.24
C TYR A 285 -11.81 7.55 -5.76
N ARG A 286 -12.78 6.80 -6.27
CA ARG A 286 -12.90 6.52 -7.70
C ARG A 286 -13.20 7.73 -8.56
N THR A 287 -13.69 8.84 -7.98
CA THR A 287 -13.94 10.09 -8.72
C THR A 287 -12.67 10.75 -9.25
N LYS A 288 -11.49 10.32 -8.74
CA LYS A 288 -10.18 10.72 -9.28
C LYS A 288 -9.88 10.08 -10.65
N PHE A 289 -10.61 9.04 -11.03
CA PHE A 289 -10.43 8.36 -12.32
C PHE A 289 -11.48 8.89 -13.31
N LYS A 290 -11.02 9.42 -14.42
CA LYS A 290 -11.84 9.95 -15.50
C LYS A 290 -11.75 9.05 -16.73
#